data_c1f6654bec53f72632bc9153a70c00e7
#
_entry.id   c1f6654bec53f72632bc9153a70c00e7
#
_cell.length_a   1.000
_cell.length_b   1.000
_cell.length_c   1.000
_cell.angle_alpha   90.00
_cell.angle_beta   90.00
_cell.angle_gamma   90.00
#
_symmetry.space_group_name_H-M   'P 1'
#
loop_
_entity.id
_entity.type
_entity.pdbx_description
1 polymer ?
#
loop_
_entity_poly.entity_id
_entity_poly.type
_entity_poly.pdbx_seq_one_letter_code
_entity_poly.pdbx_strand_id
1 'polypeptide(L)'
;MPVLDLTEILIGDQLRLTDACSAIAAEELLYLDTEFVRTTQFSPRLCLTQIAAGNRVFCVDELADMDTGPLWGLLSSGRGLRIVH
;
A
#
# COMPACT_ATOMS: atom_id res chain seq x y z
N MET A 1 19.31 2.36 -21.51
CA MET A 1 18.08 2.67 -20.78
C MET A 1 18.35 2.63 -19.29
N PRO A 2 18.02 3.69 -18.58
CA PRO A 2 18.24 3.67 -17.14
C PRO A 2 17.33 2.63 -16.47
N VAL A 3 17.90 1.91 -15.53
CA VAL A 3 17.14 1.00 -14.69
C VAL A 3 16.45 1.83 -13.61
N LEU A 4 15.15 1.64 -13.43
CA LEU A 4 14.44 2.27 -12.32
C LEU A 4 14.90 1.63 -11.02
N ASP A 5 15.47 2.45 -10.16
CA ASP A 5 15.96 2.01 -8.86
C ASP A 5 14.84 2.19 -7.85
N LEU A 6 14.00 1.16 -7.74
CA LEU A 6 12.87 1.19 -6.82
C LEU A 6 13.30 0.72 -5.44
N THR A 7 12.91 1.49 -4.44
CA THR A 7 13.13 1.11 -3.05
C THR A 7 11.88 0.46 -2.49
N GLU A 8 12.01 -0.76 -2.03
CA GLU A 8 10.92 -1.48 -1.36
C GLU A 8 10.96 -1.20 0.14
N ILE A 9 9.81 -0.86 0.70
CA ILE A 9 9.67 -0.55 2.12
C ILE A 9 8.58 -1.44 2.70
N LEU A 10 8.97 -2.31 3.63
CA LEU A 10 8.01 -3.19 4.30
C LEU A 10 7.36 -2.44 5.46
N ILE A 11 6.03 -2.43 5.48
CA ILE A 11 5.23 -1.76 6.49
C ILE A 11 4.52 -2.82 7.33
N GLY A 12 4.98 -3.00 8.57
CA GLY A 12 4.42 -3.98 9.49
C GLY A 12 4.10 -3.41 10.86
N ASP A 13 4.21 -2.10 11.05
CA ASP A 13 3.87 -1.45 12.31
C ASP A 13 3.22 -0.08 12.05
N GLN A 14 2.57 0.44 13.09
CA GLN A 14 1.76 1.65 12.99
C GLN A 14 2.60 2.88 12.68
N LEU A 15 3.81 2.98 13.24
CA LEU A 15 4.67 4.13 13.02
C LEU A 15 5.11 4.21 11.57
N ARG A 16 5.53 3.09 11.00
CA ARG A 16 5.91 3.03 9.59
C ARG A 16 4.74 3.28 8.66
N LEU A 17 3.55 2.81 9.04
CA LEU A 17 2.34 3.07 8.28
C LEU A 17 2.02 4.57 8.24
N THR A 18 2.13 5.25 9.38
CA THR A 18 1.90 6.69 9.47
C THR A 18 2.88 7.45 8.57
N ASP A 19 4.16 7.09 8.61
CA ASP A 19 5.17 7.70 7.77
C ASP A 19 4.90 7.44 6.28
N ALA A 20 4.49 6.22 5.96
CA ALA A 20 4.16 5.85 4.58
C ALA A 20 2.96 6.64 4.07
N CYS A 21 1.93 6.83 4.88
CA CYS A 21 0.77 7.62 4.50
C CYS A 21 1.15 9.06 4.13
N SER A 22 2.06 9.67 4.89
CA SER A 22 2.54 11.02 4.59
C SER A 22 3.26 11.06 3.24
N ALA A 23 4.10 10.07 2.96
CA ALA A 23 4.83 10.00 1.70
C ALA A 23 3.88 9.74 0.52
N ILE A 24 2.91 8.85 0.70
CA ILE A 24 1.94 8.52 -0.34
C ILE A 24 1.05 9.73 -0.66
N ALA A 25 0.65 10.48 0.36
CA ALA A 25 -0.20 11.66 0.18
C ALA A 25 0.46 12.74 -0.66
N ALA A 26 1.79 12.78 -0.69
CA ALA A 26 2.53 13.77 -1.46
C ALA A 26 2.63 13.42 -2.95
N GLU A 27 2.28 12.21 -3.35
CA GLU A 27 2.41 11.75 -4.73
C GLU A 27 1.10 11.91 -5.49
N GLU A 28 1.21 12.34 -6.75
CA GLU A 28 0.03 12.51 -7.61
C GLU A 28 -0.38 11.23 -8.31
N LEU A 29 0.59 10.35 -8.58
CA LEU A 29 0.33 9.09 -9.29
C LEU A 29 0.68 7.92 -8.39
N LEU A 30 -0.29 7.06 -8.17
CA LEU A 30 -0.14 5.86 -7.34
C LEU A 30 -0.56 4.63 -8.13
N TYR A 31 0.19 3.55 -7.94
CA TYR A 31 -0.20 2.23 -8.42
C TYR A 31 -0.52 1.37 -7.21
N LEU A 32 -1.65 0.71 -7.25
CA LEU A 32 -2.13 -0.12 -6.14
C LEU A 32 -2.33 -1.55 -6.62
N ASP A 33 -1.77 -2.49 -5.89
CA ASP A 33 -1.96 -3.92 -6.12
C ASP A 33 -2.23 -4.59 -4.78
N THR A 34 -3.13 -5.56 -4.78
CA THR A 34 -3.51 -6.26 -3.55
C THR A 34 -3.42 -7.77 -3.77
N GLU A 35 -3.03 -8.48 -2.72
CA GLU A 35 -2.99 -9.94 -2.72
C GLU A 35 -3.85 -10.48 -1.60
N PHE A 36 -4.64 -11.50 -1.92
CA PHE A 36 -5.54 -12.16 -0.99
C PHE A 36 -5.09 -13.59 -0.76
N VAL A 37 -5.23 -14.03 0.48
CA VAL A 37 -5.06 -15.43 0.84
C VAL A 37 -6.43 -15.98 1.19
N ARG A 38 -6.74 -17.14 0.65
CA ARG A 38 -7.98 -17.81 0.98
C ARG A 38 -7.79 -18.60 2.26
N THR A 39 -8.40 -18.14 3.35
CA THR A 39 -8.33 -18.82 4.64
C THR A 39 -9.33 -19.95 4.72
N THR A 40 -10.45 -19.79 4.01
CA THR A 40 -11.45 -20.86 3.77
C THR A 40 -11.87 -20.75 2.31
N GLN A 41 -12.63 -21.73 1.82
CA GLN A 41 -13.09 -21.67 0.42
C GLN A 41 -14.06 -20.52 0.16
N PHE A 42 -14.60 -19.89 1.19
CA PHE A 42 -15.59 -18.81 1.05
C PHE A 42 -15.13 -17.45 1.56
N SER A 43 -13.94 -17.40 2.19
CA SER A 43 -13.50 -16.17 2.87
C SER A 43 -12.07 -15.81 2.48
N PRO A 44 -11.88 -15.14 1.35
CA PRO A 44 -10.57 -14.59 1.02
C PRO A 44 -10.22 -13.50 2.01
N ARG A 45 -8.96 -13.44 2.40
CA ARG A 45 -8.46 -12.44 3.32
C ARG A 45 -7.35 -11.65 2.66
N LEU A 46 -7.45 -10.32 2.70
CA LEU A 46 -6.41 -9.44 2.20
C LEU A 46 -5.16 -9.60 3.07
N CYS A 47 -4.04 -9.91 2.45
CA CYS A 47 -2.79 -10.13 3.18
C CYS A 47 -1.69 -9.14 2.84
N LEU A 48 -1.69 -8.60 1.63
CA LEU A 48 -0.64 -7.70 1.20
C LEU A 48 -1.23 -6.61 0.31
N THR A 49 -0.85 -5.37 0.60
CA THR A 49 -1.14 -4.23 -0.26
C THR A 49 0.17 -3.61 -0.70
N GLN A 50 0.37 -3.48 -2.00
CA GLN A 50 1.56 -2.85 -2.56
C GLN A 50 1.16 -1.52 -3.18
N ILE A 51 1.88 -0.47 -2.83
CA ILE A 51 1.61 0.87 -3.33
C ILE A 51 2.90 1.45 -3.87
N ALA A 52 2.94 1.65 -5.18
CA ALA A 52 4.06 2.33 -5.81
C ALA A 52 3.78 3.83 -5.84
N ALA A 53 4.67 4.60 -5.26
CA ALA A 53 4.57 6.05 -5.15
C ALA A 53 5.96 6.65 -5.39
N GLY A 54 6.13 7.36 -6.50
CA GLY A 54 7.43 7.86 -6.90
C GLY A 54 8.38 6.70 -7.21
N ASN A 55 9.54 6.68 -6.57
CA ASN A 55 10.51 5.60 -6.73
C ASN A 55 10.47 4.57 -5.58
N ARG A 56 9.39 4.57 -4.80
CA ARG A 56 9.24 3.69 -3.66
C ARG A 56 8.05 2.76 -3.84
N VAL A 57 8.17 1.54 -3.34
CA VAL A 57 7.08 0.59 -3.28
C VAL A 57 6.85 0.26 -1.81
N PHE A 58 5.70 0.67 -1.30
CA PHE A 58 5.30 0.35 0.07
C PHE A 58 4.56 -0.98 0.09
N CYS A 59 5.11 -1.95 0.82
CA CYS A 59 4.52 -3.27 0.95
C CYS A 59 3.87 -3.35 2.34
N VAL A 60 2.56 -3.20 2.39
CA VAL A 60 1.81 -3.15 3.65
C VAL A 60 1.34 -4.55 4.02
N ASP A 61 1.79 -5.03 5.17
CA ASP A 61 1.36 -6.30 5.72
C ASP A 61 -0.02 -6.10 6.39
N GLU A 62 -1.07 -6.49 5.68
CA GLU A 62 -2.45 -6.32 6.17
C GLU A 62 -2.81 -7.30 7.29
N LEU A 63 -1.94 -8.30 7.52
CA LEU A 63 -2.13 -9.24 8.63
C LEU A 63 -1.45 -8.81 9.92
N ALA A 64 -0.64 -7.75 9.85
CA ALA A 64 0.03 -7.21 11.03
C ALA A 64 -0.98 -6.55 11.97
N ASP A 65 -0.62 -6.52 13.24
CA ASP A 65 -1.45 -5.88 14.27
C ASP A 65 -1.28 -4.37 14.22
N MET A 66 -2.02 -3.73 13.31
CA MET A 66 -2.01 -2.28 13.16
C MET A 66 -3.33 -1.83 12.53
N ASP A 67 -3.65 -0.56 12.70
CA ASP A 67 -4.83 0.04 12.08
C ASP A 67 -4.46 0.59 10.70
N THR A 68 -4.93 -0.04 9.65
CA THR A 68 -4.71 0.39 8.26
C THR A 68 -5.77 1.37 7.77
N GLY A 69 -6.72 1.74 8.61
CA GLY A 69 -7.78 2.70 8.26
C GLY A 69 -7.27 4.01 7.68
N PRO A 70 -6.21 4.64 8.26
CA PRO A 70 -5.67 5.87 7.70
C PRO A 70 -5.18 5.73 6.26
N LEU A 71 -4.56 4.60 5.93
CA LEU A 71 -4.12 4.31 4.57
C LEU A 71 -5.32 4.20 3.61
N TRP A 72 -6.30 3.40 3.96
CA TRP A 72 -7.46 3.19 3.11
C TRP A 72 -8.32 4.45 2.96
N GLY A 73 -8.41 5.26 4.03
CA GLY A 73 -9.04 6.56 3.97
C GLY A 73 -8.34 7.48 2.98
N LEU A 74 -7.01 7.49 2.99
CA LEU A 74 -6.23 8.28 2.06
C LEU A 74 -6.43 7.81 0.63
N LEU A 75 -6.38 6.51 0.39
CA LEU A 75 -6.52 5.94 -0.96
C LEU A 75 -7.92 6.16 -1.53
N SER A 76 -8.94 6.21 -0.69
CA SER A 76 -10.32 6.43 -1.13
C SER A 76 -10.72 7.90 -1.20
N SER A 77 -9.81 8.82 -0.87
CA SER A 77 -10.11 10.26 -0.85
C SER A 77 -10.37 10.85 -2.22
N GLY A 78 -10.05 10.15 -3.30
CA GLY A 78 -10.20 10.65 -4.66
C GLY A 78 -9.14 11.62 -5.12
N ARG A 79 -8.10 11.84 -4.33
CA ARG A 79 -6.98 12.73 -4.67
C ARG A 79 -5.94 11.96 -5.46
N GLY A 80 -5.46 12.57 -6.55
CA GLY A 80 -4.47 11.96 -7.41
C GLY A 80 -5.02 10.84 -8.28
N LEU A 81 -4.21 10.36 -9.19
CA LEU A 81 -4.56 9.27 -10.08
C LEU A 81 -4.16 7.94 -9.45
N ARG A 82 -5.09 7.00 -9.44
CA ARG A 82 -4.85 5.67 -8.87
C ARG A 82 -5.13 4.60 -9.92
N ILE A 83 -4.17 3.70 -10.06
CA ILE A 83 -4.28 2.55 -10.94
C ILE A 83 -4.33 1.31 -10.06
N VAL A 84 -5.40 0.54 -10.19
CA VAL A 84 -5.67 -0.63 -9.34
C VAL A 84 -5.58 -1.89 -10.17
N HIS A 85 -4.88 -2.85 -9.64
CA HIS A 85 -4.80 -4.19 -10.20
C HIS A 85 -5.57 -5.19 -9.38
#